data_b09b78dda5ec06b503f4d3c1844fe86a
#
_entry.id   b09b78dda5ec06b503f4d3c1844fe86a
#
_cell.length_a   1.000
_cell.length_b   1.000
_cell.length_c   1.000
_cell.angle_alpha   90.00
_cell.angle_beta   90.00
_cell.angle_gamma   90.00
#
_symmetry.space_group_name_H-M   'P 1'
#
loop_
_entity.id
_entity.type
_entity.pdbx_description
1 polymer ?
#
loop_
_entity_poly.entity_id
_entity_poly.type
_entity_poly.pdbx_seq_one_letter_code
_entity_poly.pdbx_strand_id
1 'polypeptide(L)'
;MKNSPIVQLTLARLREFFREPEAVFWVYGFPIVLAVLLGIAFREQPVERVFVDVQEGPHAETAMAAFKAIEKFEARKCNEVECRNRLRTGKTQLVVVSGSEGAAGFDYLYDPARSDSILARKEADDALQRAAGRKDSFPAQDREFKEPGGRYIDFLIPGLLGMSIMGGGLWGVGFVTVDMRIRKLLKRFLATPMKKTHFLAAVMLSRICFLIPEVLVLIVFAAIVFGVKIYGSVLATGLLILLGSLTFSGFGLLVASRAKTIEAVSGLMNLVMLPMWMLSGIFFSSSRYPDAAQPLIKLLPLTALIDALRGVMIDGGSIFSHVPQVAILAVWGTVTFIIALKIFRWQ
;
A
#
# COMPACT_ATOMS: atom_id res chain seq x y z
N MET A 1 26.74 -33.33 -6.15
CA MET A 1 25.69 -32.31 -6.27
C MET A 1 25.78 -31.44 -7.54
N LYS A 2 26.94 -31.25 -8.18
CA LYS A 2 27.14 -30.44 -9.39
C LYS A 2 26.31 -30.87 -10.63
N ASN A 3 25.83 -32.11 -10.67
CA ASN A 3 25.11 -32.66 -11.82
C ASN A 3 23.60 -32.80 -11.63
N SER A 4 23.01 -32.25 -10.56
CA SER A 4 21.56 -32.33 -10.38
C SER A 4 20.84 -31.38 -11.36
N PRO A 5 19.89 -31.91 -12.17
CA PRO A 5 19.14 -31.08 -13.12
C PRO A 5 18.42 -29.88 -12.46
N ILE A 6 17.95 -30.07 -11.22
CA ILE A 6 17.26 -29.00 -10.44
C ILE A 6 18.23 -27.83 -10.18
N VAL A 7 19.44 -28.12 -9.70
CA VAL A 7 20.45 -27.08 -9.40
C VAL A 7 20.87 -26.34 -10.66
N GLN A 8 21.10 -27.07 -11.76
CA GLN A 8 21.50 -26.43 -13.03
C GLN A 8 20.40 -25.52 -13.59
N LEU A 9 19.14 -25.95 -13.58
CA LEU A 9 18.02 -25.13 -14.01
C LEU A 9 17.82 -23.90 -13.10
N THR A 10 17.93 -24.08 -11.79
CA THR A 10 17.83 -22.96 -10.84
C THR A 10 18.94 -21.94 -11.09
N LEU A 11 20.19 -22.37 -11.26
CA LEU A 11 21.31 -21.48 -11.57
C LEU A 11 21.15 -20.78 -12.93
N ALA A 12 20.66 -21.50 -13.93
CA ALA A 12 20.40 -20.91 -15.26
C ALA A 12 19.38 -19.77 -15.13
N ARG A 13 18.28 -19.99 -14.39
CA ARG A 13 17.26 -18.98 -14.13
C ARG A 13 17.77 -17.76 -13.35
N LEU A 14 18.61 -18.00 -12.33
CA LEU A 14 19.24 -16.92 -11.59
C LEU A 14 20.11 -16.06 -12.50
N ARG A 15 20.93 -16.72 -13.36
CA ARG A 15 21.78 -15.99 -14.32
C ARG A 15 20.98 -15.24 -15.38
N GLU A 16 19.90 -15.82 -15.88
CA GLU A 16 18.98 -15.17 -16.83
C GLU A 16 18.40 -13.89 -16.23
N PHE A 17 17.79 -14.00 -15.05
CA PHE A 17 17.18 -12.88 -14.36
C PHE A 17 18.14 -11.70 -14.11
N PHE A 18 19.34 -11.98 -13.56
CA PHE A 18 20.33 -10.92 -13.28
C PHE A 18 20.96 -10.30 -14.56
N ARG A 19 20.75 -10.92 -15.71
CA ARG A 19 21.14 -10.34 -17.01
C ARG A 19 20.08 -9.44 -17.62
N GLU A 20 18.89 -9.43 -17.08
CA GLU A 20 17.77 -8.59 -17.50
C GLU A 20 17.57 -7.42 -16.52
N PRO A 21 18.22 -6.26 -16.73
CA PRO A 21 18.18 -5.14 -15.78
C PRO A 21 16.76 -4.60 -15.57
N GLU A 22 15.90 -4.71 -16.59
CA GLU A 22 14.49 -4.34 -16.47
C GLU A 22 13.76 -5.22 -15.46
N ALA A 23 13.96 -6.54 -15.51
CA ALA A 23 13.35 -7.46 -14.55
C ALA A 23 13.86 -7.20 -13.12
N VAL A 24 15.16 -6.95 -12.96
CA VAL A 24 15.78 -6.58 -11.69
C VAL A 24 15.18 -5.28 -11.14
N PHE A 25 15.00 -4.26 -11.99
CA PHE A 25 14.37 -2.99 -11.57
C PHE A 25 12.93 -3.21 -11.12
N TRP A 26 12.11 -3.92 -11.88
CA TRP A 26 10.71 -4.12 -11.51
C TRP A 26 10.52 -4.94 -10.23
N VAL A 27 11.41 -5.91 -9.97
CA VAL A 27 11.30 -6.76 -8.78
C VAL A 27 11.86 -6.08 -7.53
N TYR A 28 13.03 -5.42 -7.63
CA TYR A 28 13.73 -4.87 -6.45
C TYR A 28 13.62 -3.33 -6.38
N GLY A 29 13.73 -2.64 -7.49
CA GLY A 29 13.75 -1.17 -7.54
C GLY A 29 12.37 -0.55 -7.37
N PHE A 30 11.37 -1.07 -8.09
CA PHE A 30 10.03 -0.49 -8.11
C PHE A 30 9.36 -0.42 -6.72
N PRO A 31 9.38 -1.45 -5.87
CA PRO A 31 8.84 -1.35 -4.51
C PRO A 31 9.54 -0.29 -3.66
N ILE A 32 10.85 -0.11 -3.84
CA ILE A 32 11.61 0.94 -3.16
C ILE A 32 11.18 2.33 -3.63
N VAL A 33 11.08 2.54 -4.94
CA VAL A 33 10.60 3.80 -5.51
C VAL A 33 9.21 4.14 -4.99
N LEU A 34 8.30 3.15 -4.95
CA LEU A 34 6.96 3.32 -4.39
C LEU A 34 7.01 3.67 -2.89
N ALA A 35 7.84 2.97 -2.10
CA ALA A 35 8.01 3.26 -0.68
C ALA A 35 8.52 4.69 -0.45
N VAL A 36 9.47 5.16 -1.28
CA VAL A 36 10.00 6.53 -1.19
C VAL A 36 8.93 7.55 -1.57
N LEU A 37 8.28 7.38 -2.73
CA LEU A 37 7.28 8.33 -3.22
C LEU A 37 6.10 8.45 -2.25
N LEU A 38 5.54 7.32 -1.83
CA LEU A 38 4.40 7.32 -0.92
C LEU A 38 4.81 7.67 0.52
N GLY A 39 6.00 7.24 0.96
CA GLY A 39 6.54 7.60 2.27
C GLY A 39 6.78 9.10 2.41
N ILE A 40 7.19 9.79 1.33
CA ILE A 40 7.32 11.25 1.30
C ILE A 40 5.95 11.92 1.18
N ALA A 41 5.10 11.43 0.26
CA ALA A 41 3.78 12.02 0.01
C ALA A 41 2.86 11.99 1.24
N PHE A 42 2.95 10.92 2.04
CA PHE A 42 2.15 10.72 3.25
C PHE A 42 2.96 10.87 4.55
N ARG A 43 4.11 11.56 4.48
CA ARG A 43 4.85 11.93 5.67
C ARG A 43 3.99 12.88 6.51
N GLU A 44 4.04 12.72 7.84
CA GLU A 44 3.45 13.68 8.75
C GLU A 44 3.94 15.08 8.39
N GLN A 45 3.03 15.93 7.93
CA GLN A 45 3.35 17.33 7.67
C GLN A 45 3.38 18.06 9.01
N PRO A 46 4.36 18.93 9.25
CA PRO A 46 4.29 19.82 10.39
C PRO A 46 3.02 20.66 10.23
N VAL A 47 2.33 20.89 11.34
CA VAL A 47 1.06 21.62 11.51
C VAL A 47 0.49 22.15 10.19
N GLU A 48 -0.55 21.52 9.67
CA GLU A 48 -1.18 21.92 8.42
C GLU A 48 -1.63 23.37 8.56
N ARG A 49 -1.00 24.30 7.80
CA ARG A 49 -1.37 25.70 7.83
C ARG A 49 -2.77 25.86 7.31
N VAL A 50 -3.60 26.56 8.06
CA VAL A 50 -4.98 26.85 7.68
C VAL A 50 -5.01 28.15 6.92
N PHE A 51 -5.32 28.07 5.62
CA PHE A 51 -5.44 29.25 4.77
C PHE A 51 -6.83 29.85 4.91
N VAL A 52 -6.90 31.05 5.48
CA VAL A 52 -8.14 31.77 5.74
C VAL A 52 -8.11 33.13 5.01
N ASP A 53 -9.07 33.35 4.15
CA ASP A 53 -9.26 34.65 3.55
C ASP A 53 -10.30 35.45 4.37
N VAL A 54 -9.99 36.70 4.67
CA VAL A 54 -10.88 37.62 5.39
C VAL A 54 -11.40 38.64 4.39
N GLN A 55 -12.72 38.66 4.19
CA GLN A 55 -13.36 39.63 3.31
C GLN A 55 -13.30 41.02 3.93
N GLU A 56 -13.05 42.05 3.11
CA GLU A 56 -13.08 43.46 3.53
C GLU A 56 -14.42 43.81 4.16
N GLY A 57 -14.37 44.45 5.36
CA GLY A 57 -15.56 44.81 6.12
C GLY A 57 -15.21 45.41 7.49
N PRO A 58 -16.24 45.83 8.27
CA PRO A 58 -16.04 46.58 9.54
C PRO A 58 -15.16 45.88 10.57
N HIS A 59 -15.23 44.56 10.66
CA HIS A 59 -14.47 43.74 11.64
C HIS A 59 -13.32 42.96 11.00
N ALA A 60 -12.93 43.26 9.76
CA ALA A 60 -11.87 42.51 9.06
C ALA A 60 -10.52 42.61 9.76
N GLU A 61 -10.17 43.79 10.30
CA GLU A 61 -8.92 43.99 11.02
C GLU A 61 -8.87 43.18 12.33
N THR A 62 -9.99 43.08 13.03
CA THR A 62 -10.10 42.29 14.27
C THR A 62 -9.88 40.80 13.97
N ALA A 63 -10.52 40.28 12.91
CA ALA A 63 -10.34 38.91 12.48
C ALA A 63 -8.90 38.64 12.02
N MET A 64 -8.31 39.57 11.25
CA MET A 64 -6.89 39.45 10.83
C MET A 64 -5.93 39.43 12.01
N ALA A 65 -6.17 40.30 13.03
CA ALA A 65 -5.33 40.29 14.24
C ALA A 65 -5.45 38.99 15.01
N ALA A 66 -6.67 38.44 15.16
CA ALA A 66 -6.88 37.16 15.83
C ALA A 66 -6.17 36.00 15.12
N PHE A 67 -6.23 35.93 13.79
CA PHE A 67 -5.55 34.85 13.05
C PHE A 67 -4.03 35.02 13.02
N LYS A 68 -3.50 36.24 12.89
CA LYS A 68 -2.07 36.51 12.93
C LYS A 68 -1.42 36.18 14.27
N ALA A 69 -2.19 36.17 15.36
CA ALA A 69 -1.70 35.79 16.68
C ALA A 69 -1.44 34.29 16.83
N ILE A 70 -1.91 33.46 15.90
CA ILE A 70 -1.81 31.99 15.93
C ILE A 70 -1.01 31.54 14.70
N GLU A 71 0.17 31.00 14.90
CA GLU A 71 1.13 30.59 13.84
C GLU A 71 0.52 29.61 12.82
N LYS A 72 -0.50 28.86 13.22
CA LYS A 72 -1.21 27.89 12.38
C LYS A 72 -1.99 28.53 11.24
N PHE A 73 -2.44 29.79 11.38
CA PHE A 73 -3.25 30.45 10.38
C PHE A 73 -2.42 31.31 9.43
N GLU A 74 -2.65 31.14 8.15
CA GLU A 74 -2.16 32.04 7.10
C GLU A 74 -3.34 32.85 6.58
N ALA A 75 -3.54 34.05 7.17
CA ALA A 75 -4.68 34.92 6.90
C ALA A 75 -4.35 35.96 5.84
N ARG A 76 -5.26 36.15 4.87
CA ARG A 76 -5.15 37.16 3.83
C ARG A 76 -6.43 37.94 3.72
N LYS A 77 -6.33 39.28 3.52
CA LYS A 77 -7.45 40.15 3.24
C LYS A 77 -7.72 40.22 1.74
N CYS A 78 -8.98 40.12 1.33
CA CYS A 78 -9.41 40.16 -0.06
C CYS A 78 -10.81 40.79 -0.22
N ASN A 79 -11.12 41.22 -1.44
CA ASN A 79 -12.46 41.66 -1.79
C ASN A 79 -13.39 40.44 -2.04
N GLU A 80 -14.70 40.66 -2.08
CA GLU A 80 -15.71 39.62 -2.21
C GLU A 80 -15.46 38.69 -3.41
N VAL A 81 -15.18 39.25 -4.58
CA VAL A 81 -15.00 38.49 -5.82
C VAL A 81 -13.74 37.64 -5.76
N GLU A 82 -12.65 38.18 -5.25
CA GLU A 82 -11.38 37.46 -5.09
C GLU A 82 -11.51 36.33 -4.07
N CYS A 83 -12.11 36.60 -2.90
CA CYS A 83 -12.32 35.60 -1.85
C CYS A 83 -13.12 34.41 -2.37
N ARG A 84 -14.24 34.63 -3.08
CA ARG A 84 -15.07 33.56 -3.67
C ARG A 84 -14.31 32.76 -4.73
N ASN A 85 -13.52 33.42 -5.59
CA ASN A 85 -12.70 32.74 -6.59
C ASN A 85 -11.62 31.88 -5.95
N ARG A 86 -10.96 32.35 -4.91
CA ARG A 86 -9.92 31.60 -4.20
C ARG A 86 -10.50 30.38 -3.49
N LEU A 87 -11.67 30.53 -2.85
CA LEU A 87 -12.38 29.39 -2.25
C LEU A 87 -12.77 28.34 -3.31
N ARG A 88 -13.37 28.79 -4.43
CA ARG A 88 -13.75 27.90 -5.53
C ARG A 88 -12.57 27.15 -6.16
N THR A 89 -11.41 27.80 -6.25
CA THR A 89 -10.19 27.20 -6.83
C THR A 89 -9.34 26.42 -5.81
N GLY A 90 -9.79 26.32 -4.55
CA GLY A 90 -9.08 25.59 -3.50
C GLY A 90 -7.81 26.28 -2.99
N LYS A 91 -7.60 27.56 -3.30
CA LYS A 91 -6.46 28.37 -2.82
C LYS A 91 -6.63 28.83 -1.38
N THR A 92 -7.84 28.80 -0.86
CA THR A 92 -8.19 29.02 0.55
C THR A 92 -9.17 27.95 1.00
N GLN A 93 -9.17 27.64 2.27
CA GLN A 93 -10.06 26.65 2.88
C GLN A 93 -11.32 27.27 3.45
N LEU A 94 -11.24 28.57 3.84
CA LEU A 94 -12.30 29.29 4.49
C LEU A 94 -12.26 30.77 4.09
N VAL A 95 -13.43 31.35 3.91
CA VAL A 95 -13.59 32.81 3.85
C VAL A 95 -14.42 33.28 5.05
N VAL A 96 -13.88 34.24 5.78
CA VAL A 96 -14.56 34.88 6.91
C VAL A 96 -15.08 36.25 6.43
N VAL A 97 -16.39 36.44 6.55
CA VAL A 97 -17.08 37.67 6.20
C VAL A 97 -17.53 38.38 7.47
N SER A 98 -17.25 39.65 7.60
CA SER A 98 -17.80 40.45 8.70
C SER A 98 -19.32 40.55 8.56
N GLY A 99 -20.05 40.28 9.65
CA GLY A 99 -21.49 40.51 9.67
C GLY A 99 -21.86 41.98 9.36
N SER A 100 -23.11 42.23 8.93
CA SER A 100 -23.62 43.57 8.65
C SER A 100 -23.50 44.48 9.87
N GLU A 101 -23.36 45.79 9.64
CA GLU A 101 -23.32 46.81 10.68
C GLU A 101 -24.45 46.61 11.70
N GLY A 102 -24.08 46.27 12.96
CA GLY A 102 -25.00 46.06 14.08
C GLY A 102 -25.11 44.59 14.58
N ALA A 103 -24.68 43.61 13.84
CA ALA A 103 -24.54 42.22 14.32
C ALA A 103 -23.07 41.93 14.63
N ALA A 104 -22.72 41.79 15.89
CA ALA A 104 -21.39 41.35 16.32
C ALA A 104 -21.21 39.86 15.97
N GLY A 105 -20.92 39.55 14.72
CA GLY A 105 -20.77 38.18 14.25
C GLY A 105 -19.95 38.08 12.98
N PHE A 106 -19.49 36.88 12.70
CA PHE A 106 -18.79 36.52 11.46
C PHE A 106 -19.59 35.45 10.72
N ASP A 107 -19.71 35.59 9.41
CA ASP A 107 -20.26 34.57 8.53
C ASP A 107 -19.10 33.79 7.91
N TYR A 108 -19.27 32.47 7.79
CA TYR A 108 -18.28 31.56 7.28
C TYR A 108 -18.71 30.99 5.93
N LEU A 109 -17.96 31.30 4.87
CA LEU A 109 -18.13 30.67 3.56
C LEU A 109 -17.10 29.54 3.45
N TYR A 110 -17.57 28.32 3.32
CA TYR A 110 -16.75 27.13 3.23
C TYR A 110 -17.41 26.07 2.33
N ASP A 111 -16.64 25.14 1.83
CA ASP A 111 -17.14 24.03 1.02
C ASP A 111 -17.45 22.82 1.92
N PRO A 112 -18.73 22.43 2.07
CA PRO A 112 -19.11 21.31 2.94
C PRO A 112 -18.68 19.94 2.40
N ALA A 113 -18.28 19.82 1.11
CA ALA A 113 -17.77 18.59 0.53
C ALA A 113 -16.27 18.36 0.85
N ARG A 114 -15.59 19.38 1.35
CA ARG A 114 -14.16 19.34 1.67
C ARG A 114 -13.93 19.27 3.18
N SER A 115 -13.28 18.19 3.62
CA SER A 115 -12.99 17.96 5.05
C SER A 115 -12.08 19.03 5.65
N ASP A 116 -11.10 19.53 4.88
CA ASP A 116 -10.19 20.61 5.26
C ASP A 116 -10.92 21.94 5.48
N SER A 117 -11.92 22.25 4.64
CA SER A 117 -12.76 23.44 4.81
C SER A 117 -13.64 23.37 6.07
N ILE A 118 -14.21 22.21 6.36
CA ILE A 118 -15.00 21.99 7.58
C ILE A 118 -14.14 22.17 8.84
N LEU A 119 -12.90 21.62 8.81
CA LEU A 119 -11.95 21.75 9.92
C LEU A 119 -11.52 23.20 10.10
N ALA A 120 -11.13 23.88 8.98
CA ALA A 120 -10.75 25.28 8.98
C ALA A 120 -11.84 26.18 9.57
N ARG A 121 -13.11 25.93 9.25
CA ARG A 121 -14.24 26.67 9.83
C ARG A 121 -14.32 26.50 11.35
N LYS A 122 -14.17 25.27 11.87
CA LYS A 122 -14.23 25.02 13.31
C LYS A 122 -13.08 25.68 14.05
N GLU A 123 -11.87 25.57 13.53
CA GLU A 123 -10.67 26.15 14.12
C GLU A 123 -10.69 27.69 14.06
N ALA A 124 -11.16 28.28 12.95
CA ALA A 124 -11.28 29.72 12.82
C ALA A 124 -12.34 30.30 13.77
N ASP A 125 -13.49 29.60 13.92
CA ASP A 125 -14.53 29.98 14.88
C ASP A 125 -14.00 29.95 16.32
N ASP A 126 -13.27 28.91 16.70
CA ASP A 126 -12.66 28.79 18.03
C ASP A 126 -11.63 29.93 18.26
N ALA A 127 -10.79 30.21 17.28
CA ALA A 127 -9.80 31.28 17.34
C ALA A 127 -10.45 32.67 17.54
N LEU A 128 -11.49 33.00 16.75
CA LEU A 128 -12.20 34.26 16.84
C LEU A 128 -12.96 34.40 18.16
N GLN A 129 -13.62 33.37 18.62
CA GLN A 129 -14.32 33.39 19.91
C GLN A 129 -13.37 33.54 21.10
N ARG A 130 -12.20 32.88 21.07
CA ARG A 130 -11.15 33.07 22.10
C ARG A 130 -10.58 34.47 22.08
N ALA A 131 -10.35 35.03 20.88
CA ALA A 131 -9.94 36.42 20.74
C ALA A 131 -11.01 37.44 21.26
N ALA A 132 -12.30 37.05 21.16
CA ALA A 132 -13.42 37.81 21.75
C ALA A 132 -13.59 37.61 23.29
N GLY A 133 -12.71 36.81 23.94
CA GLY A 133 -12.71 36.62 25.40
C GLY A 133 -13.43 35.37 25.89
N ARG A 134 -13.80 34.42 25.02
CA ARG A 134 -14.33 33.11 25.45
C ARG A 134 -13.29 32.36 26.30
N LYS A 135 -13.69 31.93 27.49
CA LYS A 135 -12.90 31.06 28.37
C LYS A 135 -13.48 29.66 28.34
N ASP A 136 -12.61 28.68 28.24
CA ASP A 136 -13.04 27.28 28.29
C ASP A 136 -13.43 26.90 29.70
N SER A 137 -14.58 26.23 29.85
CA SER A 137 -15.10 25.80 31.16
C SER A 137 -14.29 24.66 31.79
N PHE A 138 -13.55 23.91 30.97
CA PHE A 138 -12.72 22.80 31.41
C PHE A 138 -11.28 22.99 30.90
N PRO A 139 -10.26 22.81 31.78
CA PRO A 139 -8.88 22.82 31.34
C PRO A 139 -8.61 21.56 30.51
N ALA A 140 -8.25 21.73 29.25
CA ALA A 140 -7.82 20.63 28.39
C ALA A 140 -6.28 20.55 28.36
N GLN A 141 -5.74 19.34 28.43
CA GLN A 141 -4.33 19.07 28.21
C GLN A 141 -4.19 18.12 27.03
N ASP A 142 -3.50 18.57 26.00
CA ASP A 142 -3.18 17.71 24.86
C ASP A 142 -2.03 16.77 25.22
N ARG A 143 -2.27 15.47 25.08
CA ARG A 143 -1.23 14.45 25.17
C ARG A 143 -1.06 13.84 23.79
N GLU A 144 0.05 14.15 23.15
CA GLU A 144 0.38 13.50 21.87
C GLU A 144 0.62 12.01 22.10
N PHE A 145 -0.18 11.19 21.44
CA PHE A 145 -0.06 9.74 21.43
C PHE A 145 0.70 9.32 20.18
N LYS A 146 2.00 9.15 20.32
CA LYS A 146 2.88 8.68 19.24
C LYS A 146 3.33 7.27 19.55
N GLU A 147 2.52 6.28 19.17
CA GLU A 147 2.99 4.89 19.23
C GLU A 147 3.81 4.52 17.98
N PRO A 148 4.88 3.74 18.18
CA PRO A 148 5.62 3.16 17.08
C PRO A 148 4.68 2.25 16.25
N GLY A 149 4.72 2.38 14.91
CA GLY A 149 3.84 1.61 14.02
C GLY A 149 2.61 2.37 13.51
N GLY A 150 2.30 3.56 14.06
CA GLY A 150 1.17 4.39 13.63
C GLY A 150 1.40 5.21 12.37
N ARG A 151 2.63 5.28 11.86
CA ARG A 151 2.94 6.06 10.65
C ARG A 151 2.43 5.36 9.39
N TYR A 152 2.05 6.14 8.39
CA TYR A 152 1.63 5.59 7.10
C TYR A 152 2.67 4.63 6.49
N ILE A 153 3.96 4.94 6.62
CA ILE A 153 5.04 4.09 6.09
C ILE A 153 5.09 2.71 6.79
N ASP A 154 4.81 2.65 8.08
CA ASP A 154 4.76 1.39 8.83
C ASP A 154 3.61 0.51 8.32
N PHE A 155 2.46 1.12 8.00
CA PHE A 155 1.32 0.47 7.36
C PHE A 155 1.63 0.02 5.92
N LEU A 156 2.39 0.82 5.17
CA LEU A 156 2.67 0.60 3.75
C LEU A 156 3.63 -0.57 3.50
N ILE A 157 4.69 -0.72 4.30
CA ILE A 157 5.75 -1.72 4.06
C ILE A 157 5.21 -3.16 3.99
N PRO A 158 4.37 -3.66 4.92
CA PRO A 158 3.76 -4.99 4.79
C PRO A 158 2.87 -5.11 3.55
N GLY A 159 2.20 -4.03 3.14
CA GLY A 159 1.42 -3.96 1.89
C GLY A 159 2.30 -4.13 0.65
N LEU A 160 3.44 -3.43 0.59
CA LEU A 160 4.41 -3.55 -0.50
C LEU A 160 5.06 -4.94 -0.54
N LEU A 161 5.36 -5.53 0.62
CA LEU A 161 5.81 -6.93 0.71
C LEU A 161 4.78 -7.88 0.10
N GLY A 162 3.51 -7.75 0.49
CA GLY A 162 2.42 -8.56 -0.08
C GLY A 162 2.30 -8.39 -1.59
N MET A 163 2.37 -7.15 -2.09
CA MET A 163 2.33 -6.83 -3.51
C MET A 163 3.51 -7.47 -4.27
N SER A 164 4.72 -7.35 -3.76
CA SER A 164 5.93 -7.93 -4.35
C SER A 164 5.86 -9.45 -4.38
N ILE A 165 5.45 -10.09 -3.28
CA ILE A 165 5.29 -11.54 -3.16
C ILE A 165 4.27 -12.06 -4.20
N MET A 166 3.14 -11.38 -4.34
CA MET A 166 2.12 -11.71 -5.34
C MET A 166 2.68 -11.54 -6.76
N GLY A 167 3.29 -10.39 -7.06
CA GLY A 167 3.90 -10.13 -8.36
C GLY A 167 4.94 -11.18 -8.73
N GLY A 168 5.86 -11.47 -7.83
CA GLY A 168 6.88 -12.48 -8.04
C GLY A 168 6.34 -13.90 -8.20
N GLY A 169 5.22 -14.24 -7.55
CA GLY A 169 4.54 -15.52 -7.74
C GLY A 169 3.89 -15.63 -9.13
N LEU A 170 3.16 -14.61 -9.56
CA LEU A 170 2.49 -14.62 -10.86
C LEU A 170 3.48 -14.45 -12.01
N TRP A 171 4.24 -13.36 -12.02
CA TRP A 171 5.18 -13.07 -13.11
C TRP A 171 6.41 -13.98 -13.08
N GLY A 172 7.03 -14.18 -11.93
CA GLY A 172 8.25 -14.98 -11.80
C GLY A 172 8.04 -16.49 -12.02
N VAL A 173 6.84 -17.00 -11.77
CA VAL A 173 6.51 -18.41 -11.97
C VAL A 173 5.60 -18.61 -13.18
N GLY A 174 4.48 -17.88 -13.22
CA GLY A 174 3.47 -18.08 -14.25
C GLY A 174 3.89 -17.61 -15.62
N PHE A 175 4.23 -16.32 -15.76
CA PHE A 175 4.68 -15.75 -17.03
C PHE A 175 5.88 -16.50 -17.60
N VAL A 176 6.90 -16.74 -16.79
CA VAL A 176 8.10 -17.45 -17.22
C VAL A 176 7.80 -18.86 -17.70
N THR A 177 6.87 -19.56 -17.05
CA THR A 177 6.46 -20.91 -17.48
C THR A 177 5.81 -20.87 -18.88
N VAL A 178 5.00 -19.86 -19.18
CA VAL A 178 4.39 -19.68 -20.51
C VAL A 178 5.42 -19.28 -21.54
N ASP A 179 6.34 -18.34 -21.22
CA ASP A 179 7.43 -17.95 -22.09
C ASP A 179 8.32 -19.14 -22.48
N MET A 180 8.71 -19.96 -21.50
CA MET A 180 9.46 -21.21 -21.76
C MET A 180 8.68 -22.17 -22.66
N ARG A 181 7.33 -22.22 -22.52
CA ARG A 181 6.49 -23.05 -23.40
C ARG A 181 6.50 -22.54 -24.82
N ILE A 182 6.33 -21.21 -25.03
CA ILE A 182 6.33 -20.57 -26.35
C ILE A 182 7.66 -20.74 -27.04
N ARG A 183 8.77 -20.56 -26.34
CA ARG A 183 10.15 -20.80 -26.84
C ARG A 183 10.47 -22.29 -27.05
N LYS A 184 9.49 -23.20 -26.83
CA LYS A 184 9.63 -24.65 -26.93
C LYS A 184 10.70 -25.26 -26.00
N LEU A 185 11.14 -24.53 -24.97
CA LEU A 185 12.15 -25.02 -24.02
C LEU A 185 11.60 -26.21 -23.20
N LEU A 186 10.32 -26.21 -22.86
CA LEU A 186 9.68 -27.35 -22.16
C LEU A 186 9.78 -28.64 -22.97
N LYS A 187 9.62 -28.58 -24.31
CA LYS A 187 9.77 -29.76 -25.18
C LYS A 187 11.22 -30.28 -25.20
N ARG A 188 12.20 -29.35 -25.20
CA ARG A 188 13.63 -29.72 -25.13
C ARG A 188 13.96 -30.38 -23.79
N PHE A 189 13.40 -29.90 -22.67
CA PHE A 189 13.57 -30.52 -21.36
C PHE A 189 12.96 -31.93 -21.32
N LEU A 190 11.79 -32.13 -21.94
CA LEU A 190 11.17 -33.46 -22.03
C LEU A 190 11.97 -34.45 -22.88
N ALA A 191 12.79 -33.98 -23.81
CA ALA A 191 13.70 -34.81 -24.59
C ALA A 191 14.98 -35.25 -23.83
N THR A 192 15.21 -34.69 -22.63
CA THR A 192 16.28 -35.11 -21.72
C THR A 192 15.76 -36.14 -20.71
N PRO A 193 16.62 -36.92 -20.02
CA PRO A 193 16.18 -37.88 -18.99
C PRO A 193 15.64 -37.21 -17.71
N MET A 194 15.24 -35.92 -17.78
CA MET A 194 14.74 -35.13 -16.68
C MET A 194 13.25 -35.40 -16.42
N LYS A 195 12.86 -35.58 -15.17
CA LYS A 195 11.46 -35.73 -14.76
C LYS A 195 10.75 -34.37 -14.75
N LYS A 196 9.46 -34.35 -15.08
CA LYS A 196 8.60 -33.15 -15.03
C LYS A 196 8.63 -32.45 -13.67
N THR A 197 8.70 -33.22 -12.60
CA THR A 197 8.82 -32.74 -11.22
C THR A 197 10.11 -31.95 -10.98
N HIS A 198 11.23 -32.33 -11.64
CA HIS A 198 12.50 -31.59 -11.52
C HIS A 198 12.38 -30.14 -12.07
N PHE A 199 11.64 -29.97 -13.16
CA PHE A 199 11.38 -28.65 -13.73
C PHE A 199 10.57 -27.78 -12.76
N LEU A 200 9.43 -28.29 -12.27
CA LEU A 200 8.60 -27.55 -11.33
C LEU A 200 9.34 -27.22 -10.03
N ALA A 201 10.10 -28.18 -9.49
CA ALA A 201 10.93 -27.97 -8.32
C ALA A 201 12.00 -26.89 -8.56
N ALA A 202 12.64 -26.86 -9.74
CA ALA A 202 13.62 -25.84 -10.07
C ALA A 202 13.00 -24.44 -10.19
N VAL A 203 11.80 -24.35 -10.77
CA VAL A 203 11.05 -23.07 -10.85
C VAL A 203 10.67 -22.57 -9.46
N MET A 204 10.15 -23.45 -8.58
CA MET A 204 9.83 -23.10 -7.19
C MET A 204 11.08 -22.71 -6.41
N LEU A 205 12.15 -23.46 -6.53
CA LEU A 205 13.41 -23.16 -5.84
C LEU A 205 14.00 -21.83 -6.30
N SER A 206 13.98 -21.55 -7.62
CA SER A 206 14.42 -20.25 -8.13
C SER A 206 13.57 -19.10 -7.56
N ARG A 207 12.24 -19.28 -7.41
CA ARG A 207 11.39 -18.27 -6.79
C ARG A 207 11.78 -17.97 -5.34
N ILE A 208 12.08 -19.03 -4.56
CA ILE A 208 12.56 -18.85 -3.18
C ILE A 208 13.92 -18.12 -3.16
N CYS A 209 14.83 -18.46 -4.08
CA CYS A 209 16.12 -17.78 -4.19
C CYS A 209 15.96 -16.27 -4.54
N PHE A 210 14.98 -15.88 -5.34
CA PHE A 210 14.69 -14.48 -5.65
C PHE A 210 13.96 -13.77 -4.49
N LEU A 211 13.11 -14.49 -3.77
CA LEU A 211 12.31 -13.96 -2.67
C LEU A 211 13.18 -13.42 -1.53
N ILE A 212 14.27 -14.14 -1.20
CA ILE A 212 15.14 -13.75 -0.09
C ILE A 212 15.73 -12.35 -0.29
N PRO A 213 16.46 -12.05 -1.39
CA PRO A 213 16.98 -10.71 -1.60
C PRO A 213 15.85 -9.66 -1.81
N GLU A 214 14.74 -10.02 -2.43
CA GLU A 214 13.57 -9.14 -2.62
C GLU A 214 13.05 -8.61 -1.27
N VAL A 215 12.81 -9.51 -0.34
CA VAL A 215 12.32 -9.17 1.00
C VAL A 215 13.38 -8.42 1.81
N LEU A 216 14.63 -8.90 1.77
CA LEU A 216 15.73 -8.28 2.53
C LEU A 216 15.98 -6.85 2.06
N VAL A 217 16.03 -6.61 0.76
CA VAL A 217 16.26 -5.25 0.22
C VAL A 217 15.17 -4.30 0.67
N LEU A 218 13.90 -4.69 0.60
CA LEU A 218 12.78 -3.84 1.01
C LEU A 218 12.77 -3.60 2.53
N ILE A 219 12.94 -4.64 3.35
CA ILE A 219 12.92 -4.51 4.81
C ILE A 219 14.12 -3.70 5.30
N VAL A 220 15.33 -3.99 4.81
CA VAL A 220 16.54 -3.26 5.20
C VAL A 220 16.47 -1.80 4.77
N PHE A 221 15.99 -1.55 3.56
CA PHE A 221 15.76 -0.18 3.08
C PHE A 221 14.76 0.56 3.98
N ALA A 222 13.62 -0.04 4.29
CA ALA A 222 12.61 0.55 5.17
C ALA A 222 13.15 0.81 6.59
N ALA A 223 13.98 -0.09 7.12
CA ALA A 223 14.60 0.08 8.42
C ALA A 223 15.61 1.23 8.44
N ILE A 224 16.48 1.34 7.41
CA ILE A 224 17.54 2.37 7.36
C ILE A 224 16.96 3.75 7.04
N VAL A 225 16.08 3.86 6.03
CA VAL A 225 15.61 5.15 5.52
C VAL A 225 14.46 5.70 6.36
N PHE A 226 13.51 4.83 6.75
CA PHE A 226 12.32 5.25 7.48
C PHE A 226 12.29 4.85 8.95
N GLY A 227 13.28 4.06 9.41
CA GLY A 227 13.32 3.58 10.79
C GLY A 227 12.17 2.61 11.12
N VAL A 228 11.64 1.89 10.11
CA VAL A 228 10.58 0.90 10.31
C VAL A 228 11.14 -0.28 11.10
N LYS A 229 10.43 -0.69 12.15
CA LYS A 229 10.84 -1.80 13.01
C LYS A 229 9.85 -2.95 12.90
N ILE A 230 10.35 -4.17 13.03
CA ILE A 230 9.54 -5.37 13.17
C ILE A 230 9.41 -5.63 14.67
N TYR A 231 8.20 -5.49 15.20
CA TYR A 231 7.93 -5.66 16.64
C TYR A 231 7.74 -7.12 17.02
N GLY A 232 7.26 -7.95 16.08
CA GLY A 232 7.04 -9.37 16.29
C GLY A 232 8.21 -10.25 15.87
N SER A 233 7.94 -11.54 15.77
CA SER A 233 8.95 -12.54 15.42
C SER A 233 9.36 -12.46 13.95
N VAL A 234 10.65 -12.26 13.69
CA VAL A 234 11.23 -12.30 12.33
C VAL A 234 11.03 -13.68 11.68
N LEU A 235 11.08 -14.75 12.47
CA LEU A 235 10.82 -16.11 11.97
C LEU A 235 9.35 -16.25 11.52
N ALA A 236 8.39 -15.74 12.30
CA ALA A 236 6.97 -15.75 11.93
C ALA A 236 6.73 -14.95 10.64
N THR A 237 7.34 -13.77 10.52
CA THR A 237 7.31 -12.95 9.31
C THR A 237 7.86 -13.73 8.11
N GLY A 238 9.02 -14.38 8.26
CA GLY A 238 9.63 -15.21 7.21
C GLY A 238 8.75 -16.39 6.78
N LEU A 239 8.10 -17.07 7.73
CA LEU A 239 7.15 -18.15 7.43
C LEU A 239 5.92 -17.67 6.67
N LEU A 240 5.35 -16.51 7.03
CA LEU A 240 4.23 -15.89 6.31
C LEU A 240 4.61 -15.51 4.89
N ILE A 241 5.81 -14.91 4.70
CA ILE A 241 6.36 -14.56 3.40
C ILE A 241 6.54 -15.82 2.53
N LEU A 242 7.09 -16.88 3.09
CA LEU A 242 7.26 -18.14 2.38
C LEU A 242 5.91 -18.76 1.98
N LEU A 243 4.95 -18.80 2.91
CA LEU A 243 3.61 -19.31 2.64
C LEU A 243 2.90 -18.48 1.56
N GLY A 244 2.96 -17.16 1.66
CA GLY A 244 2.42 -16.25 0.62
C GLY A 244 3.07 -16.48 -0.73
N SER A 245 4.41 -16.61 -0.79
CA SER A 245 5.13 -16.87 -2.02
C SER A 245 4.71 -18.21 -2.67
N LEU A 246 4.53 -19.27 -1.89
CA LEU A 246 4.03 -20.55 -2.38
C LEU A 246 2.59 -20.44 -2.88
N THR A 247 1.73 -19.74 -2.14
CA THR A 247 0.34 -19.49 -2.53
C THR A 247 0.26 -18.79 -3.89
N PHE A 248 0.94 -17.66 -4.06
CA PHE A 248 0.92 -16.93 -5.32
C PHE A 248 1.67 -17.62 -6.46
N SER A 249 2.65 -18.46 -6.16
CA SER A 249 3.25 -19.35 -7.15
C SER A 249 2.24 -20.37 -7.67
N GLY A 250 1.35 -20.87 -6.82
CA GLY A 250 0.21 -21.71 -7.21
C GLY A 250 -0.73 -21.01 -8.18
N PHE A 251 -1.10 -19.75 -7.89
CA PHE A 251 -1.87 -18.90 -8.82
C PHE A 251 -1.13 -18.70 -10.15
N GLY A 252 0.16 -18.39 -10.12
CA GLY A 252 0.98 -18.24 -11.32
C GLY A 252 0.95 -19.50 -12.18
N LEU A 253 1.15 -20.68 -11.59
CA LEU A 253 1.06 -21.97 -12.31
C LEU A 253 -0.34 -22.23 -12.84
N LEU A 254 -1.39 -21.88 -12.09
CA LEU A 254 -2.78 -22.05 -12.52
C LEU A 254 -3.07 -21.22 -13.77
N VAL A 255 -2.69 -19.95 -13.78
CA VAL A 255 -2.83 -19.07 -14.94
C VAL A 255 -2.00 -19.61 -16.12
N ALA A 256 -0.76 -20.02 -15.86
CA ALA A 256 0.14 -20.56 -16.86
C ALA A 256 -0.34 -21.88 -17.46
N SER A 257 -1.18 -22.65 -16.75
CA SER A 257 -1.60 -23.97 -17.18
C SER A 257 -2.37 -23.96 -18.51
N ARG A 258 -3.13 -22.90 -18.79
CA ARG A 258 -4.02 -22.76 -19.97
C ARG A 258 -3.56 -21.69 -20.96
N ALA A 259 -2.80 -20.70 -20.55
CA ALA A 259 -2.35 -19.62 -21.43
C ALA A 259 -1.44 -20.15 -22.53
N LYS A 260 -1.69 -19.75 -23.78
CA LYS A 260 -0.96 -20.17 -24.98
C LYS A 260 -0.08 -19.06 -25.54
N THR A 261 -0.36 -17.81 -25.23
CA THR A 261 0.36 -16.62 -25.72
C THR A 261 0.76 -15.72 -24.56
N ILE A 262 1.71 -14.82 -24.81
CA ILE A 262 2.15 -13.82 -23.83
C ILE A 262 1.02 -12.87 -23.46
N GLU A 263 0.23 -12.46 -24.45
CA GLU A 263 -0.91 -11.56 -24.27
C GLU A 263 -1.97 -12.19 -23.36
N ALA A 264 -2.28 -13.47 -23.60
CA ALA A 264 -3.26 -14.19 -22.80
C ALA A 264 -2.81 -14.36 -21.34
N VAL A 265 -1.55 -14.70 -21.11
CA VAL A 265 -1.05 -14.84 -19.73
C VAL A 265 -1.01 -13.49 -19.01
N SER A 266 -0.56 -12.44 -19.70
CA SER A 266 -0.51 -11.07 -19.13
C SER A 266 -1.91 -10.56 -18.81
N GLY A 267 -2.88 -10.75 -19.70
CA GLY A 267 -4.28 -10.38 -19.46
C GLY A 267 -4.89 -11.12 -18.26
N LEU A 268 -4.67 -12.44 -18.17
CA LEU A 268 -5.17 -13.22 -17.03
C LEU A 268 -4.50 -12.85 -15.71
N MET A 269 -3.19 -12.55 -15.72
CA MET A 269 -2.48 -12.06 -14.54
C MET A 269 -3.04 -10.73 -14.07
N ASN A 270 -3.21 -9.78 -14.98
CA ASN A 270 -3.80 -8.49 -14.62
C ASN A 270 -5.23 -8.63 -14.09
N LEU A 271 -6.02 -9.54 -14.66
CA LEU A 271 -7.38 -9.83 -14.16
C LEU A 271 -7.38 -10.31 -12.70
N VAL A 272 -6.37 -11.07 -12.29
CA VAL A 272 -6.22 -11.55 -10.91
C VAL A 272 -5.59 -10.47 -10.03
N MET A 273 -4.57 -9.77 -10.50
CA MET A 273 -3.78 -8.83 -9.71
C MET A 273 -4.52 -7.52 -9.44
N LEU A 274 -5.17 -6.92 -10.44
CA LEU A 274 -5.80 -5.61 -10.29
C LEU A 274 -6.89 -5.56 -9.20
N PRO A 275 -7.84 -6.52 -9.15
CA PRO A 275 -8.80 -6.53 -8.04
C PRO A 275 -8.13 -6.70 -6.68
N MET A 276 -7.11 -7.55 -6.57
CA MET A 276 -6.38 -7.74 -5.33
C MET A 276 -5.60 -6.48 -4.92
N TRP A 277 -4.96 -5.77 -5.86
CA TRP A 277 -4.28 -4.51 -5.55
C TRP A 277 -5.23 -3.45 -5.00
N MET A 278 -6.40 -3.35 -5.58
CA MET A 278 -7.40 -2.36 -5.16
C MET A 278 -8.00 -2.71 -3.80
N LEU A 279 -8.40 -3.98 -3.61
CA LEU A 279 -9.23 -4.38 -2.47
C LEU A 279 -8.43 -4.83 -1.23
N SER A 280 -7.20 -5.33 -1.41
CA SER A 280 -6.47 -6.01 -0.31
C SER A 280 -5.76 -5.08 0.66
N GLY A 281 -5.99 -3.77 0.57
CA GLY A 281 -5.48 -2.86 1.58
C GLY A 281 -3.97 -2.58 1.49
N ILE A 282 -3.35 -2.61 0.31
CA ILE A 282 -1.93 -2.29 0.14
C ILE A 282 -1.67 -0.84 0.52
N PHE A 283 -2.43 0.08 -0.10
CA PHE A 283 -2.23 1.53 0.03
C PHE A 283 -3.16 2.17 1.05
N PHE A 284 -4.34 1.62 1.24
CA PHE A 284 -5.37 2.11 2.16
C PHE A 284 -5.98 0.93 2.91
N SER A 285 -6.43 1.16 4.14
CA SER A 285 -7.09 0.10 4.91
C SER A 285 -8.31 -0.47 4.16
N SER A 286 -8.38 -1.80 4.10
CA SER A 286 -9.53 -2.51 3.53
C SER A 286 -10.85 -2.23 4.28
N SER A 287 -10.77 -1.75 5.52
CA SER A 287 -11.93 -1.35 6.34
C SER A 287 -12.70 -0.13 5.79
N ARG A 288 -12.13 0.60 4.81
CA ARG A 288 -12.82 1.73 4.16
C ARG A 288 -13.92 1.30 3.18
N TYR A 289 -13.90 0.04 2.76
CA TYR A 289 -14.93 -0.48 1.86
C TYR A 289 -16.22 -0.81 2.62
N PRO A 290 -17.40 -0.73 1.98
CA PRO A 290 -18.68 -1.04 2.60
C PRO A 290 -18.71 -2.42 3.24
N ASP A 291 -19.47 -2.57 4.33
CA ASP A 291 -19.56 -3.82 5.10
C ASP A 291 -19.98 -5.02 4.25
N ALA A 292 -20.83 -4.80 3.26
CA ALA A 292 -21.24 -5.84 2.32
C ALA A 292 -20.07 -6.45 1.50
N ALA A 293 -18.99 -5.70 1.27
CA ALA A 293 -17.81 -6.19 0.53
C ALA A 293 -16.77 -6.87 1.45
N GLN A 294 -16.81 -6.61 2.76
CA GLN A 294 -15.81 -7.08 3.72
C GLN A 294 -15.61 -8.61 3.72
N PRO A 295 -16.65 -9.44 3.67
CA PRO A 295 -16.46 -10.90 3.66
C PRO A 295 -15.67 -11.37 2.44
N LEU A 296 -15.94 -10.79 1.26
CA LEU A 296 -15.24 -11.12 0.03
C LEU A 296 -13.77 -10.66 0.10
N ILE A 297 -13.53 -9.45 0.58
CA ILE A 297 -12.18 -8.87 0.71
C ILE A 297 -11.32 -9.71 1.65
N LYS A 298 -11.86 -10.13 2.80
CA LYS A 298 -11.15 -10.95 3.79
C LYS A 298 -10.80 -12.35 3.27
N LEU A 299 -11.55 -12.88 2.29
CA LEU A 299 -11.25 -14.16 1.65
C LEU A 299 -10.15 -14.07 0.57
N LEU A 300 -9.77 -12.87 0.15
CA LEU A 300 -8.69 -12.68 -0.82
C LEU A 300 -7.35 -13.11 -0.21
N PRO A 301 -6.54 -13.91 -0.91
CA PRO A 301 -5.25 -14.37 -0.38
C PRO A 301 -4.27 -13.23 -0.11
N LEU A 302 -4.32 -12.15 -0.90
CA LEU A 302 -3.47 -10.99 -0.67
C LEU A 302 -3.87 -10.23 0.59
N THR A 303 -5.16 -10.07 0.85
CA THR A 303 -5.66 -9.46 2.09
C THR A 303 -5.21 -10.28 3.29
N ALA A 304 -5.40 -11.59 3.25
CA ALA A 304 -4.98 -12.48 4.33
C ALA A 304 -3.47 -12.40 4.59
N LEU A 305 -2.65 -12.32 3.54
CA LEU A 305 -1.20 -12.16 3.67
C LEU A 305 -0.84 -10.83 4.33
N ILE A 306 -1.40 -9.71 3.82
CA ILE A 306 -1.07 -8.37 4.31
C ILE A 306 -1.53 -8.20 5.76
N ASP A 307 -2.72 -8.64 6.11
CA ASP A 307 -3.25 -8.55 7.47
C ASP A 307 -2.41 -9.36 8.46
N ALA A 308 -2.01 -10.59 8.09
CA ALA A 308 -1.12 -11.41 8.92
C ALA A 308 0.29 -10.76 9.06
N LEU A 309 0.83 -10.20 7.97
CA LEU A 309 2.12 -9.49 8.02
C LEU A 309 2.04 -8.25 8.93
N ARG A 310 0.96 -7.47 8.84
CA ARG A 310 0.75 -6.31 9.72
C ARG A 310 0.65 -6.73 11.17
N GLY A 311 -0.20 -7.69 11.48
CA GLY A 311 -0.38 -8.18 12.84
C GLY A 311 0.90 -8.73 13.47
N VAL A 312 1.78 -9.35 12.68
CA VAL A 312 3.08 -9.81 13.18
C VAL A 312 4.10 -8.69 13.19
N MET A 313 4.25 -7.92 12.11
CA MET A 313 5.31 -6.92 11.98
C MET A 313 5.07 -5.66 12.80
N ILE A 314 3.82 -5.16 12.84
CA ILE A 314 3.46 -3.89 13.48
C ILE A 314 2.94 -4.13 14.89
N ASP A 315 1.92 -4.99 15.03
CA ASP A 315 1.25 -5.21 16.33
C ASP A 315 2.06 -6.13 17.24
N GLY A 316 3.14 -6.74 16.74
CA GLY A 316 3.98 -7.68 17.52
C GLY A 316 3.28 -9.00 17.87
N GLY A 317 2.15 -9.29 17.21
CA GLY A 317 1.34 -10.47 17.45
C GLY A 317 2.04 -11.79 17.09
N SER A 318 1.57 -12.88 17.68
CA SER A 318 2.02 -14.22 17.31
C SER A 318 1.37 -14.66 15.98
N ILE A 319 2.06 -15.52 15.21
CA ILE A 319 1.47 -16.16 14.03
C ILE A 319 0.20 -16.96 14.38
N PHE A 320 0.12 -17.46 15.61
CA PHE A 320 -1.05 -18.19 16.11
C PHE A 320 -2.28 -17.31 16.34
N SER A 321 -2.11 -16.00 16.46
CA SER A 321 -3.25 -15.05 16.51
C SER A 321 -3.88 -14.85 15.13
N HIS A 322 -3.19 -15.26 14.05
CA HIS A 322 -3.60 -15.07 12.67
C HIS A 322 -3.92 -16.40 11.95
N VAL A 323 -4.38 -17.41 12.71
CA VAL A 323 -4.75 -18.73 12.16
C VAL A 323 -5.75 -18.65 11.00
N PRO A 324 -6.80 -17.81 11.03
CA PRO A 324 -7.72 -17.69 9.89
C PRO A 324 -7.02 -17.23 8.61
N GLN A 325 -6.12 -16.25 8.69
CA GLN A 325 -5.37 -15.73 7.54
C GLN A 325 -4.41 -16.78 6.98
N VAL A 326 -3.70 -17.48 7.87
CA VAL A 326 -2.81 -18.59 7.51
C VAL A 326 -3.59 -19.72 6.84
N ALA A 327 -4.78 -20.07 7.36
CA ALA A 327 -5.65 -21.07 6.77
C ALA A 327 -6.13 -20.66 5.37
N ILE A 328 -6.55 -19.40 5.18
CA ILE A 328 -6.95 -18.88 3.86
C ILE A 328 -5.79 -19.03 2.86
N LEU A 329 -4.58 -18.62 3.23
CA LEU A 329 -3.39 -18.78 2.39
C LEU A 329 -3.11 -20.25 2.05
N ALA A 330 -3.14 -21.13 3.04
CA ALA A 330 -2.87 -22.55 2.86
C ALA A 330 -3.92 -23.21 1.94
N VAL A 331 -5.21 -22.87 2.12
CA VAL A 331 -6.30 -23.38 1.28
C VAL A 331 -6.13 -22.90 -0.16
N TRP A 332 -5.95 -21.59 -0.37
CA TRP A 332 -5.75 -21.04 -1.72
C TRP A 332 -4.51 -21.63 -2.39
N GLY A 333 -3.37 -21.71 -1.67
CA GLY A 333 -2.14 -22.30 -2.19
C GLY A 333 -2.33 -23.75 -2.60
N THR A 334 -2.93 -24.56 -1.74
CA THR A 334 -3.19 -25.98 -2.01
C THR A 334 -4.15 -26.19 -3.18
N VAL A 335 -5.27 -25.49 -3.19
CA VAL A 335 -6.30 -25.62 -4.23
C VAL A 335 -5.74 -25.19 -5.60
N THR A 336 -5.09 -24.02 -5.67
CA THR A 336 -4.54 -23.52 -6.94
C THR A 336 -3.43 -24.43 -7.46
N PHE A 337 -2.58 -24.95 -6.58
CA PHE A 337 -1.50 -25.86 -6.96
C PHE A 337 -2.03 -27.20 -7.46
N ILE A 338 -2.99 -27.80 -6.76
CA ILE A 338 -3.62 -29.07 -7.19
C ILE A 338 -4.32 -28.92 -8.54
N ILE A 339 -5.11 -27.86 -8.70
CA ILE A 339 -5.80 -27.60 -9.97
C ILE A 339 -4.77 -27.35 -11.08
N ALA A 340 -3.76 -26.53 -10.83
CA ALA A 340 -2.70 -26.25 -11.78
C ALA A 340 -2.05 -27.54 -12.27
N LEU A 341 -1.62 -28.44 -11.37
CA LEU A 341 -0.99 -29.70 -11.74
C LEU A 341 -1.89 -30.61 -12.57
N LYS A 342 -3.19 -30.66 -12.25
CA LYS A 342 -4.17 -31.50 -12.99
C LYS A 342 -4.41 -31.02 -14.43
N ILE A 343 -4.41 -29.69 -14.63
CA ILE A 343 -4.74 -29.10 -15.95
C ILE A 343 -3.49 -28.63 -16.73
N PHE A 344 -2.30 -28.80 -16.16
CA PHE A 344 -1.04 -28.31 -16.77
C PHE A 344 -0.73 -29.03 -18.08
N ARG A 345 -0.61 -28.24 -19.14
CA ARG A 345 -0.24 -28.75 -20.47
C ARG A 345 1.27 -28.53 -20.69
N TRP A 346 1.95 -29.64 -20.97
CA TRP A 346 3.39 -29.64 -21.24
C TRP A 346 3.73 -29.35 -22.73
N GLN A 347 2.70 -29.27 -23.56
CA GLN A 347 2.83 -29.06 -25.00
C GLN A 347 2.10 -27.81 -25.44
#